data_aa1b938753706ea56ff934075ca839a0
#
_entry.id   aa1b938753706ea56ff934075ca839a0
#
_cell.length_a   1.000
_cell.length_b   1.000
_cell.length_c   1.000
_cell.angle_alpha   90.00
_cell.angle_beta   90.00
_cell.angle_gamma   90.00
#
_symmetry.space_group_name_H-M   'P 1'
#
loop_
_entity.id
_entity.type
_entity.pdbx_description
1 polymer ?
#
loop_
_entity_poly.entity_id
_entity_poly.type
_entity_poly.pdbx_seq_one_letter_code
_entity_poly.pdbx_strand_id
1 'polypeptide(L)'
;TTEDTELAVRWRNQPSVVVNFLYRKPITRKDHENWLANKVMKGLVHQFIVCRNEDDKPLGSAYLQNFDEESRRAEWGIYLGDEQAYGKGVGTEAGHLLLDYAFNTLGLHKVVSRVLARNTASARMSEKVGSIQEAYLRDEYFLDGQYEDLILFGTFNPSEQIASDKEG
;
A
#
# COMPACT_ATOMS: atom_id res chain seq x y z
N THR A 1 11.65 -7.28 8.94
CA THR A 1 12.95 -7.82 9.34
C THR A 1 13.58 -8.62 8.21
N THR A 2 14.89 -8.95 8.31
CA THR A 2 15.57 -9.84 7.36
C THR A 2 15.00 -11.26 7.41
N GLU A 3 14.40 -11.65 8.51
CA GLU A 3 13.75 -12.95 8.70
C GLU A 3 12.53 -13.12 7.80
N ASP A 4 11.86 -12.03 7.46
CA ASP A 4 10.68 -12.01 6.58
C ASP A 4 11.04 -12.03 5.09
N THR A 5 12.33 -11.96 4.74
CA THR A 5 12.78 -11.83 3.35
C THR A 5 12.27 -12.96 2.45
N GLU A 6 12.41 -14.22 2.86
CA GLU A 6 11.96 -15.37 2.07
C GLU A 6 10.44 -15.31 1.82
N LEU A 7 9.69 -14.90 2.83
CA LEU A 7 8.26 -14.77 2.78
C LEU A 7 7.85 -13.65 1.82
N ALA A 8 8.46 -12.47 1.94
CA ALA A 8 8.20 -11.32 1.08
C ALA A 8 8.54 -11.62 -0.39
N VAL A 9 9.68 -12.26 -0.66
CA VAL A 9 10.09 -12.68 -2.01
C VAL A 9 9.09 -13.67 -2.60
N ARG A 10 8.69 -14.69 -1.83
CA ARG A 10 7.70 -15.66 -2.26
C ARG A 10 6.38 -14.98 -2.65
N TRP A 11 5.84 -14.12 -1.79
CA TRP A 11 4.59 -13.40 -2.04
C TRP A 11 4.68 -12.47 -3.25
N ARG A 12 5.78 -11.68 -3.35
CA ARG A 12 5.96 -10.74 -4.45
C ARG A 12 6.09 -11.42 -5.82
N ASN A 13 6.48 -12.68 -5.85
CA ASN A 13 6.58 -13.48 -7.06
C ASN A 13 5.34 -14.34 -7.35
N GLN A 14 4.33 -14.35 -6.47
CA GLN A 14 3.07 -15.06 -6.74
C GLN A 14 2.30 -14.39 -7.89
N PRO A 15 1.77 -15.16 -8.86
CA PRO A 15 0.98 -14.61 -9.96
C PRO A 15 -0.19 -13.74 -9.50
N SER A 16 -0.91 -14.17 -8.43
CA SER A 16 -2.04 -13.43 -7.86
C SER A 16 -1.66 -12.08 -7.26
N VAL A 17 -0.40 -11.92 -6.85
CA VAL A 17 0.15 -10.69 -6.26
C VAL A 17 0.81 -9.83 -7.33
N VAL A 18 1.77 -10.40 -8.09
CA VAL A 18 2.60 -9.66 -9.06
C VAL A 18 1.77 -8.98 -10.13
N VAL A 19 0.68 -9.61 -10.56
CA VAL A 19 -0.23 -9.05 -11.58
C VAL A 19 -0.78 -7.68 -11.20
N ASN A 20 -0.91 -7.37 -9.93
CA ASN A 20 -1.43 -6.11 -9.41
C ASN A 20 -0.36 -5.04 -9.14
N PHE A 21 0.92 -5.37 -9.36
CA PHE A 21 2.01 -4.41 -9.23
C PHE A 21 2.35 -3.74 -10.56
N LEU A 22 2.84 -2.51 -10.49
CA LEU A 22 3.41 -1.80 -11.64
C LEU A 22 4.77 -2.38 -12.05
N TYR A 23 5.57 -2.83 -11.09
CA TYR A 23 6.81 -3.56 -11.34
C TYR A 23 6.54 -5.06 -11.22
N ARG A 24 6.59 -5.76 -12.37
CA ARG A 24 6.20 -7.17 -12.48
C ARG A 24 7.37 -8.14 -12.69
N LYS A 25 8.59 -7.64 -12.76
CA LYS A 25 9.75 -8.53 -12.85
C LYS A 25 9.89 -9.34 -11.55
N PRO A 26 10.24 -10.63 -11.63
CA PRO A 26 10.54 -11.41 -10.45
C PRO A 26 11.63 -10.74 -9.61
N ILE A 27 11.47 -10.79 -8.30
CA ILE A 27 12.48 -10.30 -7.35
C ILE A 27 13.22 -11.48 -6.73
N THR A 28 14.53 -11.32 -6.54
CA THR A 28 15.35 -12.29 -5.83
C THR A 28 15.49 -11.92 -4.35
N ARG A 29 15.98 -12.84 -3.55
CA ARG A 29 16.38 -12.57 -2.15
C ARG A 29 17.31 -11.36 -2.08
N LYS A 30 18.35 -11.33 -2.94
CA LYS A 30 19.31 -10.23 -2.99
C LYS A 30 18.67 -8.88 -3.32
N ASP A 31 17.70 -8.85 -4.22
CA ASP A 31 16.96 -7.62 -4.54
C ASP A 31 16.20 -7.11 -3.33
N HIS A 32 15.54 -8.01 -2.59
CA HIS A 32 14.80 -7.65 -1.40
C HIS A 32 15.73 -7.19 -0.25
N GLU A 33 16.85 -7.88 -0.01
CA GLU A 33 17.85 -7.48 0.98
C GLU A 33 18.44 -6.11 0.66
N ASN A 34 18.79 -5.85 -0.61
CA ASN A 34 19.26 -4.55 -1.07
C ASN A 34 18.20 -3.46 -0.86
N TRP A 35 16.93 -3.77 -1.14
CA TRP A 35 15.83 -2.85 -0.93
C TRP A 35 15.61 -2.56 0.56
N LEU A 36 15.65 -3.57 1.44
CA LEU A 36 15.61 -3.38 2.90
C LEU A 36 16.72 -2.43 3.37
N ALA A 37 17.97 -2.71 2.98
CA ALA A 37 19.13 -1.91 3.40
C ALA A 37 19.09 -0.46 2.88
N ASN A 38 18.62 -0.25 1.64
CA ASN A 38 18.70 1.06 0.97
C ASN A 38 17.40 1.87 1.05
N LYS A 39 16.30 1.28 1.44
CA LYS A 39 15.01 1.97 1.52
C LYS A 39 14.43 1.91 2.94
N VAL A 40 14.19 0.70 3.47
CA VAL A 40 13.52 0.54 4.77
C VAL A 40 14.42 1.01 5.92
N MET A 41 15.65 0.52 5.99
CA MET A 41 16.58 0.88 7.07
C MET A 41 17.02 2.36 7.04
N LYS A 42 16.85 3.03 5.90
CA LYS A 42 17.10 4.48 5.77
C LYS A 42 15.84 5.32 6.02
N GLY A 43 14.72 4.70 6.41
CA GLY A 43 13.46 5.41 6.66
C GLY A 43 12.75 5.95 5.41
N LEU A 44 13.21 5.59 4.20
CA LEU A 44 12.58 6.02 2.95
C LEU A 44 11.31 5.21 2.63
N VAL A 45 11.14 4.08 3.28
CA VAL A 45 9.96 3.23 3.23
C VAL A 45 9.69 2.72 4.63
N HIS A 46 8.45 2.87 5.10
CA HIS A 46 7.96 2.19 6.29
C HIS A 46 7.20 0.96 5.84
N GLN A 47 7.70 -0.22 6.19
CA GLN A 47 7.06 -1.50 5.81
C GLN A 47 6.71 -2.32 7.04
N PHE A 48 5.55 -2.95 6.97
CA PHE A 48 4.97 -3.78 8.02
C PHE A 48 4.58 -5.13 7.44
N ILE A 49 4.67 -6.17 8.25
CA ILE A 49 4.04 -7.47 7.97
C ILE A 49 2.64 -7.44 8.60
N VAL A 50 1.65 -7.77 7.81
CA VAL A 50 0.26 -7.95 8.26
C VAL A 50 0.15 -9.36 8.82
N CYS A 51 -0.12 -9.47 10.10
CA CYS A 51 -0.27 -10.75 10.80
C CYS A 51 -1.71 -10.96 11.28
N ARG A 52 -2.09 -12.20 11.43
CA ARG A 52 -3.37 -12.59 12.05
C ARG A 52 -3.25 -12.49 13.58
N ASN A 53 -4.24 -11.87 14.23
CA ASN A 53 -4.18 -11.59 15.67
C ASN A 53 -4.17 -12.85 16.55
N GLU A 54 -4.75 -13.97 16.08
CA GLU A 54 -4.92 -15.17 16.90
C GLU A 54 -3.63 -15.98 17.06
N ASP A 55 -2.73 -15.94 16.09
CA ASP A 55 -1.55 -16.83 16.06
C ASP A 55 -0.31 -16.19 15.43
N ASP A 56 -0.33 -14.87 15.21
CA ASP A 56 0.73 -14.09 14.56
C ASP A 56 1.13 -14.61 13.15
N LYS A 57 0.24 -15.41 12.53
CA LYS A 57 0.50 -15.91 11.18
C LYS A 57 0.61 -14.76 10.20
N PRO A 58 1.74 -14.62 9.47
CA PRO A 58 1.89 -13.57 8.47
C PRO A 58 0.98 -13.82 7.25
N LEU A 59 0.24 -12.79 6.84
CA LEU A 59 -0.77 -12.82 5.78
C LEU A 59 -0.40 -11.97 4.57
N GLY A 60 0.42 -10.92 4.76
CA GLY A 60 0.76 -9.97 3.72
C GLY A 60 1.67 -8.87 4.21
N SER A 61 1.74 -7.79 3.46
CA SER A 61 2.55 -6.62 3.80
C SER A 61 1.81 -5.32 3.48
N ALA A 62 2.02 -4.32 4.32
CA ALA A 62 1.56 -2.95 4.16
C ALA A 62 2.75 -2.00 4.20
N TYR A 63 2.71 -0.91 3.44
CA TYR A 63 3.84 0.03 3.37
C TYR A 63 3.42 1.46 3.10
N LEU A 64 4.29 2.39 3.55
CA LEU A 64 4.30 3.80 3.18
C LEU A 64 5.63 4.10 2.50
N GLN A 65 5.60 4.83 1.41
CA GLN A 65 6.77 5.21 0.61
C GLN A 65 6.57 6.55 -0.08
N ASN A 66 7.60 7.02 -0.80
CA ASN A 66 7.54 8.25 -1.58
C ASN A 66 7.10 9.45 -0.71
N PHE A 67 7.74 9.57 0.45
CA PHE A 67 7.49 10.67 1.38
C PHE A 67 7.89 12.01 0.76
N ASP A 68 6.98 12.97 0.87
CA ASP A 68 7.18 14.38 0.57
C ASP A 68 6.96 15.14 1.89
N GLU A 69 8.06 15.55 2.52
CA GLU A 69 8.04 16.17 3.85
C GLU A 69 7.38 17.55 3.82
N GLU A 70 7.61 18.33 2.75
CA GLU A 70 7.04 19.68 2.61
C GLU A 70 5.51 19.62 2.49
N SER A 71 5.00 18.72 1.65
CA SER A 71 3.56 18.50 1.48
C SER A 71 2.96 17.58 2.54
N ARG A 72 3.77 17.04 3.45
CA ARG A 72 3.36 16.02 4.44
C ARG A 72 2.53 14.89 3.80
N ARG A 73 3.04 14.34 2.72
CA ARG A 73 2.37 13.35 1.89
C ARG A 73 3.21 12.09 1.72
N ALA A 74 2.55 10.94 1.59
CA ALA A 74 3.18 9.67 1.21
C ALA A 74 2.28 8.86 0.28
N GLU A 75 2.84 7.83 -0.31
CA GLU A 75 2.10 6.79 -1.03
C GLU A 75 2.01 5.53 -0.17
N TRP A 76 0.87 4.86 -0.18
CA TRP A 76 0.66 3.63 0.55
C TRP A 76 0.22 2.47 -0.34
N GLY A 77 0.44 1.27 0.14
CA GLY A 77 -0.05 0.07 -0.51
C GLY A 77 -0.09 -1.12 0.44
N ILE A 78 -0.94 -2.08 0.08
CA ILE A 78 -1.10 -3.35 0.78
C ILE A 78 -1.15 -4.46 -0.26
N TYR A 79 -0.53 -5.59 0.04
CA TYR A 79 -0.79 -6.84 -0.65
C TYR A 79 -0.89 -7.99 0.35
N LEU A 80 -1.76 -8.92 0.07
CA LEU A 80 -1.90 -10.16 0.83
C LEU A 80 -1.25 -11.29 0.03
N GLY A 81 -0.37 -12.04 0.68
CA GLY A 81 0.31 -13.19 0.10
C GLY A 81 -0.33 -14.52 0.51
N ASP A 82 -1.15 -14.53 1.56
CA ASP A 82 -1.97 -15.68 1.93
C ASP A 82 -3.37 -15.54 1.33
N GLU A 83 -3.67 -16.38 0.33
CA GLU A 83 -4.97 -16.35 -0.37
C GLU A 83 -6.14 -16.67 0.57
N GLN A 84 -5.91 -17.36 1.68
CA GLN A 84 -6.94 -17.63 2.68
C GLN A 84 -7.41 -16.35 3.40
N ALA A 85 -6.65 -15.26 3.31
CA ALA A 85 -7.02 -13.95 3.84
C ALA A 85 -7.92 -13.12 2.90
N TYR A 86 -8.06 -13.53 1.64
CA TYR A 86 -8.84 -12.79 0.65
C TYR A 86 -10.33 -12.76 1.00
N GLY A 87 -10.96 -11.61 0.79
CA GLY A 87 -12.39 -11.41 1.03
C GLY A 87 -12.82 -11.36 2.50
N LYS A 88 -11.89 -11.50 3.46
CA LYS A 88 -12.17 -11.53 4.91
C LYS A 88 -12.02 -10.19 5.62
N GLY A 89 -11.80 -9.11 4.89
CA GLY A 89 -11.64 -7.77 5.47
C GLY A 89 -10.21 -7.43 5.93
N VAL A 90 -9.27 -8.39 5.89
CA VAL A 90 -7.88 -8.21 6.37
C VAL A 90 -7.20 -7.00 5.74
N GLY A 91 -7.33 -6.80 4.41
CA GLY A 91 -6.74 -5.65 3.74
C GLY A 91 -7.34 -4.32 4.20
N THR A 92 -8.64 -4.28 4.49
CA THR A 92 -9.32 -3.09 5.00
C THR A 92 -8.87 -2.76 6.42
N GLU A 93 -8.79 -3.76 7.31
CA GLU A 93 -8.32 -3.59 8.69
C GLU A 93 -6.86 -3.11 8.72
N ALA A 94 -5.98 -3.77 7.96
CA ALA A 94 -4.58 -3.36 7.84
C ALA A 94 -4.46 -1.93 7.24
N GLY A 95 -5.35 -1.57 6.30
CA GLY A 95 -5.42 -0.23 5.74
C GLY A 95 -5.76 0.82 6.79
N HIS A 96 -6.78 0.58 7.63
CA HIS A 96 -7.11 1.49 8.73
C HIS A 96 -5.94 1.68 9.70
N LEU A 97 -5.25 0.58 10.10
CA LEU A 97 -4.10 0.66 10.99
C LEU A 97 -2.93 1.44 10.37
N LEU A 98 -2.66 1.23 9.08
CA LEU A 98 -1.61 1.96 8.37
C LEU A 98 -1.93 3.45 8.23
N LEU A 99 -3.18 3.80 7.94
CA LEU A 99 -3.63 5.19 7.84
C LEU A 99 -3.63 5.88 9.22
N ASP A 100 -4.01 5.18 10.27
CA ASP A 100 -3.88 5.67 11.65
C ASP A 100 -2.42 6.02 11.98
N TYR A 101 -1.49 5.11 11.67
CA TYR A 101 -0.06 5.34 11.83
C TYR A 101 0.42 6.54 11.00
N ALA A 102 -0.01 6.64 9.74
CA ALA A 102 0.36 7.73 8.84
C ALA A 102 -0.08 9.10 9.38
N PHE A 103 -1.30 9.21 9.88
CA PHE A 103 -1.88 10.47 10.32
C PHE A 103 -1.50 10.82 11.78
N ASN A 104 -1.61 9.86 12.70
CA ASN A 104 -1.46 10.13 14.12
C ASN A 104 -0.02 9.99 14.62
N THR A 105 0.81 9.15 13.97
CA THR A 105 2.21 8.97 14.36
C THR A 105 3.16 9.80 13.48
N LEU A 106 2.97 9.78 12.17
CA LEU A 106 3.85 10.50 11.24
C LEU A 106 3.37 11.93 10.95
N GLY A 107 2.16 12.31 11.34
CA GLY A 107 1.61 13.64 11.14
C GLY A 107 1.39 13.99 9.66
N LEU A 108 1.16 12.99 8.81
CA LEU A 108 0.91 13.24 7.39
C LEU A 108 -0.43 13.98 7.21
N HIS A 109 -0.47 14.85 6.20
CA HIS A 109 -1.69 15.54 5.77
C HIS A 109 -2.51 14.66 4.82
N LYS A 110 -1.82 13.97 3.90
CA LYS A 110 -2.46 13.18 2.84
C LYS A 110 -1.68 11.91 2.55
N VAL A 111 -2.40 10.83 2.28
CA VAL A 111 -1.81 9.58 1.78
C VAL A 111 -2.49 9.21 0.47
N VAL A 112 -1.71 8.85 -0.54
CA VAL A 112 -2.22 8.49 -1.86
C VAL A 112 -2.00 7.02 -2.17
N SER A 113 -2.87 6.40 -2.96
CA SER A 113 -2.65 5.07 -3.53
C SER A 113 -2.90 5.06 -5.03
N ARG A 114 -2.12 4.24 -5.73
CA ARG A 114 -2.22 4.02 -7.17
C ARG A 114 -2.72 2.60 -7.41
N VAL A 115 -3.87 2.48 -8.01
CA VAL A 115 -4.57 1.21 -8.19
C VAL A 115 -4.84 0.99 -9.67
N LEU A 116 -4.38 -0.12 -10.24
CA LEU A 116 -4.77 -0.51 -11.60
C LEU A 116 -6.30 -0.66 -11.66
N ALA A 117 -6.95 -0.03 -12.64
CA ALA A 117 -8.42 0.07 -12.70
C ALA A 117 -9.11 -1.31 -12.70
N ARG A 118 -8.45 -2.34 -13.26
CA ARG A 118 -8.94 -3.72 -13.23
C ARG A 118 -8.85 -4.39 -11.86
N ASN A 119 -8.05 -3.86 -10.92
CA ASN A 119 -7.95 -4.37 -9.55
C ASN A 119 -9.10 -3.84 -8.68
N THR A 120 -10.30 -4.32 -8.97
CA THR A 120 -11.53 -3.87 -8.28
C THR A 120 -11.52 -4.18 -6.78
N ALA A 121 -10.79 -5.20 -6.35
CA ALA A 121 -10.66 -5.54 -4.94
C ALA A 121 -9.88 -4.45 -4.18
N SER A 122 -8.76 -3.98 -4.75
CA SER A 122 -7.98 -2.89 -4.17
C SER A 122 -8.73 -1.55 -4.22
N ALA A 123 -9.44 -1.25 -5.32
CA ALA A 123 -10.27 -0.05 -5.41
C ALA A 123 -11.34 -0.01 -4.30
N ARG A 124 -12.11 -1.11 -4.14
CA ARG A 124 -13.12 -1.23 -3.07
C ARG A 124 -12.50 -1.15 -1.67
N MET A 125 -11.31 -1.69 -1.48
CA MET A 125 -10.60 -1.58 -0.21
C MET A 125 -10.21 -0.13 0.07
N SER A 126 -9.69 0.60 -0.92
CA SER A 126 -9.37 2.03 -0.79
C SER A 126 -10.62 2.85 -0.40
N GLU A 127 -11.76 2.62 -1.05
CA GLU A 127 -13.02 3.29 -0.70
C GLU A 127 -13.46 2.98 0.75
N LYS A 128 -13.35 1.71 1.17
CA LYS A 128 -13.73 1.28 2.52
C LYS A 128 -12.90 1.89 3.63
N VAL A 129 -11.63 2.22 3.37
CA VAL A 129 -10.79 2.92 4.35
C VAL A 129 -10.95 4.45 4.30
N GLY A 130 -11.92 4.95 3.52
CA GLY A 130 -12.24 6.37 3.44
C GLY A 130 -11.44 7.14 2.38
N SER A 131 -10.77 6.45 1.46
CA SER A 131 -10.11 7.10 0.34
C SER A 131 -11.11 7.61 -0.69
N ILE A 132 -10.82 8.75 -1.29
CA ILE A 132 -11.62 9.38 -2.34
C ILE A 132 -10.90 9.18 -3.67
N GLN A 133 -11.61 8.78 -4.72
CA GLN A 133 -11.06 8.75 -6.06
C GLN A 133 -10.82 10.19 -6.53
N GLU A 134 -9.56 10.53 -6.81
CA GLU A 134 -9.17 11.88 -7.27
C GLU A 134 -8.95 11.93 -8.78
N ALA A 135 -8.54 10.82 -9.39
CA ALA A 135 -8.34 10.76 -10.84
C ALA A 135 -8.53 9.35 -11.41
N TYR A 136 -8.85 9.31 -12.71
CA TYR A 136 -8.82 8.12 -13.54
C TYR A 136 -7.92 8.42 -14.75
N LEU A 137 -6.80 7.72 -14.85
CA LEU A 137 -5.79 7.91 -15.88
C LEU A 137 -5.89 6.79 -16.89
N ARG A 138 -6.19 7.14 -18.16
CA ARG A 138 -6.32 6.15 -19.24
C ARG A 138 -4.96 5.84 -19.80
N ASP A 139 -4.74 4.56 -20.16
CA ASP A 139 -3.53 4.08 -20.83
C ASP A 139 -2.24 4.51 -20.12
N GLU A 140 -2.27 4.57 -18.76
CA GLU A 140 -1.19 5.12 -17.95
C GLU A 140 0.05 4.24 -17.95
N TYR A 141 -0.12 2.92 -18.00
CA TYR A 141 0.99 1.97 -18.00
C TYR A 141 0.88 0.96 -19.12
N PHE A 142 2.02 0.65 -19.76
CA PHE A 142 2.11 -0.48 -20.69
C PHE A 142 2.68 -1.69 -19.95
N LEU A 143 1.82 -2.68 -19.65
CA LEU A 143 2.15 -3.84 -18.83
C LEU A 143 1.73 -5.12 -19.56
N ASP A 144 2.67 -6.07 -19.67
CA ASP A 144 2.42 -7.39 -20.30
C ASP A 144 1.79 -7.31 -21.71
N GLY A 145 2.20 -6.31 -22.51
CA GLY A 145 1.76 -6.16 -23.88
C GLY A 145 0.45 -5.39 -24.08
N GLN A 146 -0.11 -4.79 -23.04
CA GLN A 146 -1.31 -3.95 -23.12
C GLN A 146 -1.21 -2.69 -22.28
N TYR A 147 -1.98 -1.66 -22.64
CA TYR A 147 -2.13 -0.48 -21.81
C TYR A 147 -3.12 -0.75 -20.68
N GLU A 148 -2.82 -0.22 -19.51
CA GLU A 148 -3.59 -0.34 -18.29
C GLU A 148 -3.96 1.04 -17.76
N ASP A 149 -5.23 1.18 -17.40
CA ASP A 149 -5.72 2.38 -16.73
C ASP A 149 -5.37 2.37 -15.24
N LEU A 150 -5.21 3.55 -14.67
CA LEU A 150 -4.89 3.73 -13.26
C LEU A 150 -5.93 4.62 -12.57
N ILE A 151 -6.28 4.25 -11.34
CA ILE A 151 -7.07 5.08 -10.44
C ILE A 151 -6.14 5.65 -9.38
N LEU A 152 -6.20 6.96 -9.17
CA LEU A 152 -5.58 7.64 -8.03
C LEU A 152 -6.62 7.83 -6.92
N PHE A 153 -6.28 7.36 -5.73
CA PHE A 153 -7.05 7.61 -4.52
C PHE A 153 -6.26 8.50 -3.56
N GLY A 154 -6.95 9.42 -2.89
CA GLY A 154 -6.43 10.24 -1.81
C GLY A 154 -7.17 9.98 -0.52
N THR A 155 -6.43 9.88 0.59
CA THR A 155 -6.98 9.82 1.94
C THR A 155 -6.40 10.97 2.72
N PHE A 156 -7.25 11.76 3.35
CA PHE A 156 -6.87 12.98 4.06
C PHE A 156 -6.91 12.76 5.56
N ASN A 157 -6.03 13.47 6.28
CA ASN A 157 -6.02 13.43 7.74
C ASN A 157 -7.36 13.98 8.28
N PRO A 158 -8.18 13.15 8.94
CA PRO A 158 -9.51 13.58 9.39
C PRO A 158 -9.44 14.67 10.47
N SER A 159 -8.37 14.75 11.25
CA SER A 159 -8.22 15.78 12.27
C SER A 159 -8.00 17.18 11.70
N GLU A 160 -7.47 17.29 10.49
CA GLU A 160 -7.24 18.57 9.80
C GLU A 160 -8.46 19.02 9.01
N GLN A 161 -9.31 18.13 8.53
CA GLN A 161 -10.56 18.46 7.87
C GLN A 161 -11.55 19.15 8.82
N ILE A 162 -11.62 18.69 10.07
CA ILE A 162 -12.50 19.27 11.10
C ILE A 162 -12.05 20.71 11.47
N ALA A 163 -10.77 21.03 11.34
CA ALA A 163 -10.26 22.37 11.62
C ALA A 163 -10.68 23.40 10.53
N SER A 164 -10.65 23.00 9.25
CA SER A 164 -11.06 23.88 8.15
C SER A 164 -12.56 24.22 8.16
N ASP A 165 -13.42 23.28 8.62
CA ASP A 165 -14.87 23.48 8.70
C ASP A 165 -15.30 24.40 9.87
N LYS A 166 -14.40 24.69 10.83
CA LYS A 166 -14.69 25.57 11.98
C LYS A 166 -14.28 27.03 11.76
N GLU A 167 -13.50 27.30 10.71
CA GLU A 167 -13.02 28.64 10.37
C GLU A 167 -13.80 29.29 9.19
N GLY A 168 -14.81 28.64 8.65
CA GLY A 168 -15.75 29.11 7.65
C GLY A 168 -17.11 29.40 8.27
#